data_1237f618912b2a670118ba74e6583dee
#
_entry.id   1237f618912b2a670118ba74e6583dee
#
_cell.length_a   1.000
_cell.length_b   1.000
_cell.length_c   1.000
_cell.angle_alpha   90.00
_cell.angle_beta   90.00
_cell.angle_gamma   90.00
#
_symmetry.space_group_name_H-M   'P 1'
#
loop_
_entity.id
_entity.type
_entity.pdbx_description
1 polymer ?
#
loop_
_entity_poly.entity_id
_entity_poly.type
_entity_poly.pdbx_seq_one_letter_code
_entity_poly.pdbx_strand_id
1 'polypeptide(L)'
;MAKRDIDLASTDVFDIMYSMRAMRRLKPDPVPDEMIKQILEAGIQAPNGGNNQTWHFIVIKDEEMKKKVQVWYKKALDEVVGPRYATSAPPPGSDADRYHRQHLAVEYLTDHYHEAPVWIVACIMGQSGLPSRMAGASIYTAVQNMMLATRALGLGTNLTT
;
A
#
# COMPACT_ATOMS: atom_id res chain seq x y z
N MET A 1 -18.95 9.43 18.27
CA MET A 1 -19.30 9.59 16.86
C MET A 1 -20.23 8.45 16.45
N ALA A 2 -21.37 8.76 15.83
CA ALA A 2 -22.23 7.71 15.26
C ALA A 2 -21.46 6.93 14.19
N LYS A 3 -21.60 5.60 14.22
CA LYS A 3 -20.99 4.73 13.21
C LYS A 3 -21.73 4.99 11.90
N ARG A 4 -21.04 5.55 10.89
CA ARG A 4 -21.58 5.71 9.55
C ARG A 4 -21.84 4.33 8.96
N ASP A 5 -22.99 4.13 8.39
CA ASP A 5 -23.27 2.95 7.59
C ASP A 5 -22.52 3.12 6.24
N ILE A 6 -21.59 2.20 5.95
CA ILE A 6 -20.69 2.30 4.79
C ILE A 6 -21.15 1.28 3.77
N ASP A 7 -21.58 1.76 2.60
CA ASP A 7 -21.82 0.89 1.45
C ASP A 7 -20.49 0.50 0.80
N LEU A 8 -20.15 -0.78 0.88
CA LEU A 8 -18.92 -1.31 0.30
C LEU A 8 -18.95 -1.38 -1.25
N ALA A 9 -20.10 -1.28 -1.88
CA ALA A 9 -20.25 -1.18 -3.33
C ALA A 9 -20.24 0.27 -3.82
N SER A 10 -20.29 1.25 -2.91
CA SER A 10 -20.31 2.67 -3.24
C SER A 10 -19.01 3.14 -3.86
N THR A 11 -19.11 4.04 -4.83
CA THR A 11 -18.01 4.83 -5.39
C THR A 11 -17.97 6.25 -4.84
N ASP A 12 -18.81 6.58 -3.84
CA ASP A 12 -18.74 7.86 -3.15
C ASP A 12 -17.40 8.02 -2.44
N VAL A 13 -16.79 9.19 -2.58
CA VAL A 13 -15.43 9.45 -2.08
C VAL A 13 -15.31 9.24 -0.58
N PHE A 14 -16.34 9.59 0.20
CA PHE A 14 -16.30 9.40 1.65
C PHE A 14 -16.42 7.92 2.03
N ASP A 15 -17.26 7.16 1.35
CA ASP A 15 -17.38 5.71 1.59
C ASP A 15 -16.09 4.99 1.24
N ILE A 16 -15.43 5.38 0.13
CA ILE A 16 -14.11 4.87 -0.24
C ILE A 16 -13.09 5.19 0.85
N MET A 17 -12.98 6.45 1.28
CA MET A 17 -12.04 6.87 2.33
C MET A 17 -12.29 6.16 3.66
N TYR A 18 -13.55 6.00 4.05
CA TYR A 18 -13.91 5.35 5.31
C TYR A 18 -13.78 3.83 5.27
N SER A 19 -13.82 3.20 4.10
CA SER A 19 -13.72 1.74 3.93
C SER A 19 -12.34 1.26 3.49
N MET A 20 -11.49 2.11 2.91
CA MET A 20 -10.13 1.75 2.52
C MET A 20 -9.31 1.31 3.74
N ARG A 21 -8.65 0.18 3.62
CA ARG A 21 -7.80 -0.43 4.66
C ARG A 21 -6.59 -1.07 4.02
N ALA A 22 -5.52 -1.23 4.78
CA ALA A 22 -4.38 -2.04 4.40
C ALA A 22 -4.79 -3.51 4.35
N MET A 23 -4.98 -4.04 3.15
CA MET A 23 -5.39 -5.43 2.91
C MET A 23 -4.15 -6.30 2.79
N ARG A 24 -3.97 -7.25 3.72
CA ARG A 24 -2.76 -8.08 3.81
C ARG A 24 -2.99 -9.53 3.39
N ARG A 25 -4.23 -9.89 3.10
CA ARG A 25 -4.64 -11.20 2.55
C ARG A 25 -5.24 -10.95 1.17
N LEU A 26 -4.35 -10.64 0.22
CA LEU A 26 -4.73 -10.39 -1.16
C LEU A 26 -4.96 -11.71 -1.89
N LYS A 27 -5.93 -11.73 -2.81
CA LYS A 27 -6.13 -12.85 -3.71
C LYS A 27 -5.11 -12.80 -4.84
N PRO A 28 -4.68 -13.96 -5.36
CA PRO A 28 -3.74 -14.02 -6.49
C PRO A 28 -4.41 -13.81 -7.86
N ASP A 29 -5.73 -13.57 -7.90
CA ASP A 29 -6.48 -13.38 -9.14
C ASP A 29 -5.87 -12.25 -9.99
N PRO A 30 -5.73 -12.43 -11.32
CA PRO A 30 -5.17 -11.41 -12.20
C PRO A 30 -5.96 -10.10 -12.16
N VAL A 31 -5.25 -8.97 -12.13
CA VAL A 31 -5.86 -7.64 -12.26
C VAL A 31 -5.78 -7.22 -13.73
N PRO A 32 -6.90 -6.84 -14.36
CA PRO A 32 -6.93 -6.36 -15.75
C PRO A 32 -6.04 -5.11 -15.92
N ASP A 33 -5.37 -5.02 -17.07
CA ASP A 33 -4.47 -3.91 -17.37
C ASP A 33 -5.18 -2.56 -17.40
N GLU A 34 -6.43 -2.53 -17.80
CA GLU A 34 -7.25 -1.31 -17.79
C GLU A 34 -7.48 -0.78 -16.37
N MET A 35 -7.66 -1.67 -15.38
CA MET A 35 -7.77 -1.25 -13.98
C MET A 35 -6.43 -0.72 -13.46
N ILE A 36 -5.32 -1.35 -13.82
CA ILE A 36 -3.98 -0.87 -13.45
C ILE A 36 -3.74 0.52 -14.02
N LYS A 37 -4.11 0.73 -15.29
CA LYS A 37 -4.01 2.02 -15.95
C LYS A 37 -4.84 3.08 -15.23
N GLN A 38 -6.10 2.79 -14.89
CA GLN A 38 -6.97 3.71 -14.13
C GLN A 38 -6.38 4.07 -12.76
N ILE A 39 -5.78 3.10 -12.08
CA ILE A 39 -5.10 3.34 -10.79
C ILE A 39 -3.92 4.30 -10.97
N LEU A 40 -3.09 4.10 -11.99
CA LEU A 40 -1.95 4.97 -12.29
C LEU A 40 -2.40 6.38 -12.71
N GLU A 41 -3.44 6.47 -13.55
CA GLU A 41 -4.04 7.75 -13.97
C GLU A 41 -4.60 8.53 -12.77
N ALA A 42 -5.23 7.86 -11.80
CA ALA A 42 -5.65 8.50 -10.56
C ALA A 42 -4.44 9.01 -9.74
N GLY A 43 -3.35 8.24 -9.71
CA GLY A 43 -2.11 8.62 -9.02
C GLY A 43 -1.53 9.94 -9.53
N ILE A 44 -1.43 10.11 -10.83
CA ILE A 44 -0.84 11.31 -11.43
C ILE A 44 -1.71 12.58 -11.33
N GLN A 45 -2.96 12.47 -10.84
CA GLN A 45 -3.79 13.63 -10.50
C GLN A 45 -3.41 14.26 -9.15
N ALA A 46 -2.47 13.67 -8.43
CA ALA A 46 -2.08 14.18 -7.11
C ALA A 46 -1.30 15.50 -7.22
N PRO A 47 -1.45 16.40 -6.22
CA PRO A 47 -0.60 17.57 -6.13
C PRO A 47 0.86 17.16 -5.86
N ASN A 48 1.80 17.93 -6.41
CA ASN A 48 3.23 17.71 -6.17
C ASN A 48 4.00 19.03 -6.20
N GLY A 49 5.20 19.03 -5.61
CA GLY A 49 6.03 20.23 -5.48
C GLY A 49 6.35 20.87 -6.83
N GLY A 50 5.88 22.11 -7.00
CA GLY A 50 6.12 22.89 -8.23
C GLY A 50 5.51 22.30 -9.51
N ASN A 51 4.60 21.33 -9.39
CA ASN A 51 4.07 20.55 -10.51
C ASN A 51 5.17 19.89 -11.38
N ASN A 52 6.28 19.51 -10.75
CA ASN A 52 7.44 18.94 -11.45
C ASN A 52 7.23 17.51 -11.94
N GLN A 53 6.27 16.79 -11.34
CA GLN A 53 5.86 15.44 -11.74
C GLN A 53 7.04 14.47 -11.94
N THR A 54 7.99 14.49 -11.01
CA THR A 54 9.22 13.69 -11.06
C THR A 54 9.03 12.25 -10.57
N TRP A 55 7.78 11.81 -10.45
CA TRP A 55 7.44 10.44 -10.11
C TRP A 55 7.55 9.49 -11.30
N HIS A 56 7.86 8.25 -11.00
CA HIS A 56 7.80 7.13 -11.93
C HIS A 56 7.15 5.94 -11.21
N PHE A 57 6.41 5.15 -11.95
CA PHE A 57 5.74 3.97 -11.41
C PHE A 57 6.17 2.75 -12.19
N ILE A 58 6.75 1.76 -11.50
CA ILE A 58 7.14 0.49 -12.10
C ILE A 58 6.09 -0.53 -11.73
N VAL A 59 5.43 -1.12 -12.74
CA VAL A 59 4.44 -2.18 -12.55
C VAL A 59 5.14 -3.53 -12.70
N ILE A 60 5.07 -4.37 -11.68
CA ILE A 60 5.69 -5.69 -11.65
C ILE A 60 4.58 -6.73 -11.57
N LYS A 61 4.49 -7.57 -12.60
CA LYS A 61 3.60 -8.74 -12.66
C LYS A 61 4.38 -10.05 -12.66
N ASP A 62 5.66 -10.00 -13.02
CA ASP A 62 6.53 -11.18 -13.10
C ASP A 62 6.66 -11.86 -11.73
N GLU A 63 6.20 -13.11 -11.66
CA GLU A 63 6.15 -13.88 -10.43
C GLU A 63 7.55 -14.22 -9.92
N GLU A 64 8.47 -14.57 -10.82
CA GLU A 64 9.84 -14.93 -10.43
C GLU A 64 10.61 -13.73 -9.88
N MET A 65 10.38 -12.54 -10.44
CA MET A 65 10.90 -11.30 -9.87
C MET A 65 10.34 -11.05 -8.47
N LYS A 66 9.02 -11.21 -8.29
CA LYS A 66 8.37 -11.03 -6.99
C LYS A 66 8.89 -12.02 -5.94
N LYS A 67 9.10 -13.28 -6.30
CA LYS A 67 9.70 -14.29 -5.42
C LYS A 67 11.12 -13.91 -4.98
N LYS A 68 11.94 -13.41 -5.89
CA LYS A 68 13.30 -12.94 -5.56
C LYS A 68 13.29 -11.79 -4.57
N VAL A 69 12.38 -10.83 -4.73
CA VAL A 69 12.25 -9.69 -3.83
C VAL A 69 11.68 -10.12 -2.48
N GLN A 70 10.75 -11.06 -2.45
CA GLN A 70 10.15 -11.57 -1.21
C GLN A 70 11.19 -12.08 -0.21
N VAL A 71 12.26 -12.73 -0.68
CA VAL A 71 13.34 -13.21 0.20
C VAL A 71 13.93 -12.07 1.03
N TRP A 72 14.14 -10.92 0.41
CA TRP A 72 14.66 -9.72 1.09
C TRP A 72 13.62 -9.06 1.98
N TYR A 73 12.37 -9.03 1.54
CA TYR A 73 11.26 -8.49 2.33
C TYR A 73 11.07 -9.31 3.61
N LYS A 74 11.09 -10.65 3.49
CA LYS A 74 11.02 -11.55 4.66
C LYS A 74 12.20 -11.36 5.60
N LYS A 75 13.42 -11.28 5.07
CA LYS A 75 14.61 -11.01 5.86
C LYS A 75 14.50 -9.70 6.63
N ALA A 76 14.01 -8.63 5.99
CA ALA A 76 13.81 -7.35 6.66
C ALA A 76 12.76 -7.43 7.78
N LEU A 77 11.69 -8.21 7.60
CA LEU A 77 10.74 -8.47 8.68
C LEU A 77 11.41 -9.23 9.83
N ASP A 78 12.05 -10.36 9.53
CA ASP A 78 12.61 -11.25 10.55
C ASP A 78 13.71 -10.57 11.38
N GLU A 79 14.58 -9.78 10.75
CA GLU A 79 15.75 -9.18 11.39
C GLU A 79 15.48 -7.77 11.99
N VAL A 80 14.53 -7.01 11.45
CA VAL A 80 14.35 -5.59 11.82
C VAL A 80 12.98 -5.30 12.38
N VAL A 81 11.92 -5.68 11.67
CA VAL A 81 10.55 -5.27 12.02
C VAL A 81 9.94 -6.19 13.07
N GLY A 82 10.11 -7.51 12.94
CA GLY A 82 9.58 -8.52 13.86
C GLY A 82 10.06 -8.33 15.30
N PRO A 83 11.36 -8.16 15.56
CA PRO A 83 11.85 -7.88 16.91
C PRO A 83 11.25 -6.61 17.55
N ARG A 84 10.96 -5.58 16.74
CA ARG A 84 10.27 -4.38 17.23
C ARG A 84 8.81 -4.66 17.58
N TYR A 85 8.11 -5.47 16.77
CA TYR A 85 6.74 -5.86 17.05
C TYR A 85 6.64 -6.73 18.30
N ALA A 86 7.58 -7.65 18.51
CA ALA A 86 7.61 -8.52 19.69
C ALA A 86 7.76 -7.72 21.02
N THR A 87 8.39 -6.54 20.98
CA THR A 87 8.62 -5.70 22.14
C THR A 87 7.65 -4.51 22.25
N SER A 88 6.84 -4.25 21.21
CA SER A 88 5.92 -3.10 21.21
C SER A 88 4.62 -3.43 21.93
N ALA A 89 4.23 -2.55 22.86
CA ALA A 89 2.93 -2.62 23.50
C ALA A 89 1.84 -2.03 22.59
N PRO A 90 0.60 -2.52 22.67
CA PRO A 90 -0.52 -1.91 21.97
C PRO A 90 -0.68 -0.44 22.42
N PRO A 91 -1.03 0.49 21.51
CA PRO A 91 -1.29 1.86 21.87
C PRO A 91 -2.34 1.98 22.98
N PRO A 92 -2.22 2.98 23.89
CA PRO A 92 -3.20 3.18 24.96
C PRO A 92 -4.63 3.26 24.42
N GLY A 93 -5.55 2.49 25.02
CA GLY A 93 -6.94 2.44 24.61
C GLY A 93 -7.23 1.60 23.36
N SER A 94 -6.23 0.92 22.80
CA SER A 94 -6.44 -0.04 21.70
C SER A 94 -6.83 -1.41 22.24
N ASP A 95 -7.61 -2.16 21.42
CA ASP A 95 -7.93 -3.57 21.67
C ASP A 95 -6.67 -4.43 21.41
N ALA A 96 -6.20 -5.11 22.45
CA ALA A 96 -4.99 -5.95 22.39
C ALA A 96 -5.13 -7.11 21.39
N ASP A 97 -6.30 -7.74 21.30
CA ASP A 97 -6.54 -8.83 20.36
C ASP A 97 -6.52 -8.32 18.90
N ARG A 98 -7.08 -7.14 18.68
CA ARG A 98 -7.01 -6.47 17.36
C ARG A 98 -5.57 -6.15 17.00
N TYR A 99 -4.77 -5.67 17.94
CA TYR A 99 -3.36 -5.36 17.74
C TYR A 99 -2.57 -6.62 17.38
N HIS A 100 -2.78 -7.72 18.11
CA HIS A 100 -2.17 -9.01 17.79
C HIS A 100 -2.57 -9.53 16.42
N ARG A 101 -3.87 -9.48 16.06
CA ARG A 101 -4.34 -9.88 14.71
C ARG A 101 -3.70 -9.05 13.58
N GLN A 102 -3.36 -7.78 13.84
CA GLN A 102 -2.64 -6.96 12.87
C GLN A 102 -1.22 -7.46 12.61
N HIS A 103 -0.51 -7.90 13.65
CA HIS A 103 0.83 -8.49 13.51
C HIS A 103 0.77 -9.80 12.73
N LEU A 104 -0.12 -10.71 13.08
CA LEU A 104 -0.33 -11.94 12.33
C LEU A 104 -0.67 -11.68 10.84
N ALA A 105 -1.37 -10.59 10.55
CA ALA A 105 -1.65 -10.22 9.17
C ALA A 105 -0.41 -9.69 8.43
N VAL A 106 0.54 -9.05 9.14
CA VAL A 106 1.83 -8.63 8.56
C VAL A 106 2.68 -9.86 8.26
N GLU A 107 2.77 -10.81 9.18
CA GLU A 107 3.48 -12.08 8.98
C GLU A 107 2.92 -12.84 7.77
N TYR A 108 1.58 -12.97 7.70
CA TYR A 108 0.92 -13.58 6.55
C TYR A 108 1.30 -12.89 5.23
N LEU A 109 1.19 -11.55 5.17
CA LEU A 109 1.59 -10.80 3.97
C LEU A 109 3.03 -11.09 3.59
N THR A 110 3.93 -11.17 4.57
CA THR A 110 5.35 -11.41 4.33
C THR A 110 5.60 -12.77 3.69
N ASP A 111 4.92 -13.80 4.16
CA ASP A 111 5.06 -15.15 3.61
C ASP A 111 4.40 -15.30 2.22
N HIS A 112 3.36 -14.50 1.95
CA HIS A 112 2.59 -14.53 0.69
C HIS A 112 2.80 -13.28 -0.18
N TYR A 113 3.89 -12.54 0.03
CA TYR A 113 4.11 -11.24 -0.61
C TYR A 113 4.14 -11.32 -2.15
N HIS A 114 4.77 -12.36 -2.69
CA HIS A 114 4.86 -12.60 -4.13
C HIS A 114 3.54 -12.99 -4.78
N GLU A 115 2.54 -13.46 -4.02
CA GLU A 115 1.24 -13.88 -4.54
C GLU A 115 0.35 -12.71 -4.98
N ALA A 116 0.59 -11.50 -4.44
CA ALA A 116 -0.12 -10.32 -4.93
C ALA A 116 0.08 -10.18 -6.44
N PRO A 117 -1.01 -10.13 -7.25
CA PRO A 117 -0.92 -10.22 -8.71
C PRO A 117 -0.11 -9.08 -9.32
N VAL A 118 -0.16 -7.89 -8.71
CA VAL A 118 0.51 -6.69 -9.20
C VAL A 118 1.20 -5.95 -8.05
N TRP A 119 2.44 -5.57 -8.29
CA TRP A 119 3.12 -4.57 -7.46
C TRP A 119 3.30 -3.28 -8.26
N ILE A 120 3.11 -2.14 -7.60
CA ILE A 120 3.42 -0.82 -8.15
C ILE A 120 4.50 -0.20 -7.27
N VAL A 121 5.71 -0.08 -7.81
CA VAL A 121 6.81 0.59 -7.12
C VAL A 121 6.75 2.07 -7.45
N ALA A 122 6.45 2.88 -6.44
CA ALA A 122 6.37 4.32 -6.58
C ALA A 122 7.76 4.94 -6.37
N CYS A 123 8.31 5.52 -7.42
CA CYS A 123 9.63 6.12 -7.45
C CYS A 123 9.53 7.63 -7.62
N ILE A 124 10.45 8.37 -7.00
CA ILE A 124 10.59 9.82 -7.23
C ILE A 124 12.06 10.14 -7.50
N MET A 125 12.30 10.92 -8.54
CA MET A 125 13.65 11.42 -8.83
C MET A 125 13.94 12.67 -8.01
N GLY A 126 14.97 12.61 -7.16
CA GLY A 126 15.48 13.76 -6.42
C GLY A 126 16.43 14.59 -7.30
N GLN A 127 16.38 15.90 -7.15
CA GLN A 127 17.29 16.80 -7.90
C GLN A 127 18.76 16.70 -7.48
N SER A 128 19.04 16.16 -6.28
CA SER A 128 20.39 16.08 -5.69
C SER A 128 20.88 14.66 -5.44
N GLY A 129 20.17 13.63 -5.92
CA GLY A 129 20.50 12.23 -5.66
C GLY A 129 20.30 11.78 -4.21
N LEU A 130 19.91 12.66 -3.30
CA LEU A 130 19.61 12.33 -1.90
C LEU A 130 18.10 12.30 -1.66
N PRO A 131 17.61 11.36 -0.82
CA PRO A 131 16.22 11.34 -0.40
C PRO A 131 15.88 12.65 0.33
N SER A 132 14.93 13.41 -0.20
CA SER A 132 14.42 14.59 0.46
C SER A 132 13.13 14.23 1.22
N ARG A 133 13.01 14.72 2.46
CA ARG A 133 11.74 14.61 3.21
C ARG A 133 10.57 15.22 2.44
N MET A 134 10.84 16.26 1.65
CA MET A 134 9.84 16.92 0.81
C MET A 134 9.42 16.07 -0.41
N ALA A 135 10.29 15.15 -0.87
CA ALA A 135 9.94 14.21 -1.94
C ALA A 135 8.77 13.30 -1.53
N GLY A 136 8.74 12.89 -0.26
CA GLY A 136 7.64 12.12 0.31
C GLY A 136 6.29 12.84 0.19
N ALA A 137 6.25 14.15 0.39
CA ALA A 137 5.03 14.95 0.26
C ALA A 137 4.44 14.92 -1.16
N SER A 138 5.25 14.69 -2.18
CA SER A 138 4.79 14.55 -3.57
C SER A 138 4.40 13.11 -3.91
N ILE A 139 5.25 12.13 -3.57
CA ILE A 139 4.98 10.75 -3.99
C ILE A 139 3.85 10.09 -3.18
N TYR A 140 3.75 10.36 -1.87
CA TYR A 140 2.70 9.74 -1.05
C TYR A 140 1.29 10.25 -1.36
N THR A 141 1.14 11.46 -1.87
CA THR A 141 -0.16 11.96 -2.37
C THR A 141 -0.62 11.14 -3.57
N ALA A 142 0.29 10.83 -4.50
CA ALA A 142 0.01 9.96 -5.64
C ALA A 142 -0.33 8.52 -5.20
N VAL A 143 0.44 7.96 -4.27
CA VAL A 143 0.18 6.64 -3.70
C VAL A 143 -1.19 6.58 -3.02
N GLN A 144 -1.56 7.62 -2.25
CA GLN A 144 -2.87 7.69 -1.62
C GLN A 144 -4.01 7.69 -2.64
N ASN A 145 -3.88 8.48 -3.73
CA ASN A 145 -4.87 8.46 -4.81
C ASN A 145 -4.98 7.07 -5.45
N MET A 146 -3.86 6.40 -5.72
CA MET A 146 -3.86 5.03 -6.25
C MET A 146 -4.55 4.05 -5.30
N MET A 147 -4.34 4.15 -4.00
CA MET A 147 -4.98 3.29 -3.01
C MET A 147 -6.50 3.51 -2.96
N LEU A 148 -6.96 4.75 -3.04
CA LEU A 148 -8.38 5.08 -3.09
C LEU A 148 -9.02 4.59 -4.41
N ALA A 149 -8.35 4.79 -5.55
CA ALA A 149 -8.79 4.26 -6.84
C ALA A 149 -8.88 2.73 -6.83
N THR A 150 -7.87 2.05 -6.27
CA THR A 150 -7.87 0.60 -6.09
C THR A 150 -9.10 0.15 -5.31
N ARG A 151 -9.44 0.84 -4.20
CA ARG A 151 -10.63 0.55 -3.41
C ARG A 151 -11.92 0.82 -4.19
N ALA A 152 -11.99 1.90 -4.98
CA ALA A 152 -13.15 2.22 -5.83
C ALA A 152 -13.43 1.16 -6.89
N LEU A 153 -12.37 0.51 -7.39
CA LEU A 153 -12.44 -0.59 -8.36
C LEU A 153 -12.75 -1.96 -7.72
N GLY A 154 -13.04 -2.00 -6.41
CA GLY A 154 -13.33 -3.25 -5.69
C GLY A 154 -12.11 -4.10 -5.37
N LEU A 155 -10.91 -3.57 -5.56
CA LEU A 155 -9.65 -4.26 -5.28
C LEU A 155 -9.12 -3.94 -3.88
N GLY A 156 -8.26 -4.82 -3.36
CA GLY A 156 -7.51 -4.60 -2.12
C GLY A 156 -6.09 -4.12 -2.39
N THR A 157 -5.55 -3.31 -1.49
CA THR A 157 -4.16 -2.83 -1.57
C THR A 157 -3.50 -2.74 -0.21
N ASN A 158 -2.19 -2.80 -0.19
CA ASN A 158 -1.37 -2.53 0.98
C ASN A 158 -0.14 -1.72 0.57
N LEU A 159 0.17 -0.67 1.34
CA LEU A 159 1.43 0.07 1.20
C LEU A 159 2.47 -0.56 2.11
N THR A 160 3.62 -0.88 1.54
CA THR A 160 4.82 -1.32 2.27
C THR A 160 5.97 -0.35 2.02
N THR A 161 6.83 -0.17 3.00
CA THR A 161 8.02 0.69 2.93
C THR A 161 9.25 -0.03 3.46
#